data_e2ce97c6a682b548cec69ff97c7a9ee1
#
_entry.id   e2ce97c6a682b548cec69ff97c7a9ee1
#
_cell.length_a   1.000
_cell.length_b   1.000
_cell.length_c   1.000
_cell.angle_alpha   90.00
_cell.angle_beta   90.00
_cell.angle_gamma   90.00
#
_symmetry.space_group_name_H-M   'P 1'
#
loop_
_entity.id
_entity.type
_entity.pdbx_description
1 polymer ?
#
loop_
_entity_poly.entity_id
_entity_poly.type
_entity_poly.pdbx_seq_one_letter_code
_entity_poly.pdbx_strand_id
1 'polypeptide(L)'
;MILYEDPIENETTIAYISTKTPIIPSICDVLVTRGTPSFDETGLKHNSVVKLNKIATIKTHFIAGLLGTADEVLQAEVNKALDACLKFAPQE
;
A
#
# COMPACT_ATOMS: atom_id res chain seq x y z
N MET A 1 -3.67 -1.53 2.51
CA MET A 1 -3.55 -2.14 1.17
C MET A 1 -3.03 -3.56 1.28
N ILE A 2 -3.66 -4.49 0.62
CA ILE A 2 -3.18 -5.88 0.59
C ILE A 2 -2.05 -5.98 -0.42
N LEU A 3 -0.88 -6.41 0.04
CA LEU A 3 0.31 -6.58 -0.80
C LEU A 3 0.49 -8.03 -1.26
N TYR A 4 0.17 -8.97 -0.39
CA TYR A 4 0.37 -10.39 -0.67
C TYR A 4 -0.53 -11.24 0.20
N GLU A 5 -1.09 -12.30 -0.38
CA GLU A 5 -1.89 -13.29 0.35
C GLU A 5 -1.20 -14.64 0.27
N ASP A 6 -1.00 -15.27 1.43
CA ASP A 6 -0.44 -16.61 1.53
C ASP A 6 -1.56 -17.59 1.87
N PRO A 7 -2.04 -18.36 0.90
CA PRO A 7 -3.13 -19.29 1.17
C PRO A 7 -2.72 -20.50 2.00
N ILE A 8 -1.45 -20.83 2.02
CA ILE A 8 -0.94 -21.99 2.78
C ILE A 8 -0.93 -21.68 4.28
N GLU A 9 -0.40 -20.51 4.65
CA GLU A 9 -0.32 -20.08 6.04
C GLU A 9 -1.57 -19.32 6.51
N ASN A 10 -2.50 -19.01 5.61
CA ASN A 10 -3.67 -18.16 5.87
C ASN A 10 -3.27 -16.80 6.44
N GLU A 11 -2.26 -16.21 5.85
CA GLU A 11 -1.72 -14.91 6.25
C GLU A 11 -1.77 -13.93 5.09
N THR A 12 -1.93 -12.65 5.42
CA THR A 12 -1.98 -11.57 4.45
C THR A 12 -1.02 -10.48 4.87
N THR A 13 -0.18 -10.05 3.94
CA THR A 13 0.74 -8.92 4.15
C THR A 13 0.08 -7.65 3.65
N ILE A 14 0.00 -6.66 4.53
CA ILE A 14 -0.70 -5.41 4.29
C ILE A 14 0.21 -4.21 4.49
N ALA A 15 -0.08 -3.13 3.78
CA ALA A 15 0.53 -1.83 4.01
C ALA A 15 -0.49 -0.88 4.61
N TYR A 16 -0.05 -0.03 5.52
CA TYR A 16 -0.88 0.98 6.17
C TYR A 16 -1.26 2.08 5.17
N ILE A 17 -2.51 2.53 5.24
CA ILE A 17 -3.00 3.67 4.46
C ILE A 17 -3.44 4.75 5.44
N SER A 18 -2.97 5.99 5.22
CA SER A 18 -3.30 7.14 6.06
C SER A 18 -3.91 8.25 5.22
N THR A 19 -4.85 8.98 5.80
CA THR A 19 -5.38 10.21 5.20
C THR A 19 -4.51 11.44 5.52
N LYS A 20 -3.53 11.28 6.39
CA LYS A 20 -2.55 12.34 6.67
C LYS A 20 -1.46 12.31 5.61
N THR A 21 -1.66 13.07 4.55
CA THR A 21 -0.70 13.12 3.44
C THR A 21 0.48 14.03 3.81
N PRO A 22 1.72 13.59 3.58
CA PRO A 22 2.88 14.41 3.90
C PRO A 22 3.04 15.55 2.91
N ILE A 23 3.63 16.67 3.37
CA ILE A 23 3.96 17.80 2.49
C ILE A 23 5.08 17.36 1.54
N ILE A 24 6.06 16.64 2.05
CA ILE A 24 7.16 16.08 1.27
C ILE A 24 7.11 14.56 1.41
N PRO A 25 6.60 13.84 0.39
CA PRO A 25 6.55 12.38 0.44
C PRO A 25 7.95 11.77 0.47
N SER A 26 8.10 10.69 1.24
CA SER A 26 9.32 9.90 1.20
C SER A 26 9.27 8.89 0.05
N ILE A 27 10.39 8.20 -0.21
CA ILE A 27 10.44 7.15 -1.22
C ILE A 27 9.53 5.95 -0.88
N CYS A 28 9.11 5.84 0.39
CA CYS A 28 8.22 4.78 0.85
C CYS A 28 6.75 5.15 0.77
N ASP A 29 6.44 6.36 0.36
CA ASP A 29 5.07 6.86 0.30
C ASP A 29 4.54 6.80 -1.13
N VAL A 30 3.34 6.24 -1.30
CA VAL A 30 2.62 6.28 -2.58
C VAL A 30 1.33 7.05 -2.37
N LEU A 31 1.21 8.19 -3.05
CA LEU A 31 0.04 9.04 -2.92
C LEU A 31 -1.11 8.50 -3.78
N VAL A 32 -2.30 8.48 -3.19
CA VAL A 32 -3.54 8.13 -3.88
C VAL A 32 -4.41 9.38 -3.84
N THR A 33 -4.47 10.09 -4.97
CA THR A 33 -5.01 11.44 -5.04
C THR A 33 -6.36 11.45 -5.75
N ARG A 34 -7.33 12.16 -5.18
CA ARG A 34 -8.66 12.38 -5.79
C ARG A 34 -8.48 13.00 -7.18
N GLY A 35 -9.35 12.58 -8.10
CA GLY A 35 -9.30 13.06 -9.48
C GLY A 35 -8.44 12.19 -10.39
N THR A 36 -7.85 11.11 -9.86
CA THR A 36 -7.12 10.13 -10.66
C THR A 36 -7.96 8.86 -10.82
N PRO A 37 -7.83 8.14 -11.96
CA PRO A 37 -8.54 6.87 -12.14
C PRO A 37 -8.19 5.84 -11.06
N SER A 38 -6.94 5.81 -10.62
CA SER A 38 -6.51 4.89 -9.56
C SER A 38 -7.24 5.13 -8.26
N PHE A 39 -7.48 6.39 -7.90
CA PHE A 39 -8.22 6.75 -6.69
C PHE A 39 -9.65 6.18 -6.73
N ASP A 40 -10.33 6.33 -7.87
CA ASP A 40 -11.72 5.89 -8.01
C ASP A 40 -11.86 4.38 -7.79
N GLU A 41 -10.90 3.59 -8.27
CA GLU A 41 -10.92 2.13 -8.12
C GLU A 41 -10.68 1.67 -6.68
N THR A 42 -10.01 2.47 -5.86
CA THR A 42 -9.68 2.09 -4.48
C THR A 42 -10.88 2.13 -3.54
N GLY A 43 -11.91 2.89 -3.86
CA GLY A 43 -13.03 3.12 -2.95
C GLY A 43 -12.72 4.06 -1.79
N LEU A 44 -11.56 4.67 -1.78
CA LEU A 44 -11.19 5.67 -0.76
C LEU A 44 -11.99 6.95 -0.97
N LYS A 45 -12.27 7.66 0.13
CA LYS A 45 -13.07 8.90 0.10
C LYS A 45 -12.24 10.16 0.15
N HIS A 46 -11.01 10.05 0.58
CA HIS A 46 -10.10 11.20 0.79
C HIS A 46 -8.74 10.89 0.19
N ASN A 47 -8.01 11.94 -0.17
CA ASN A 47 -6.61 11.81 -0.52
C ASN A 47 -5.92 10.99 0.56
N SER A 48 -5.12 10.02 0.14
CA SER A 48 -4.49 9.07 1.06
C SER A 48 -3.05 8.81 0.64
N VAL A 49 -2.30 8.24 1.55
CA VAL A 49 -0.93 7.79 1.29
C VAL A 49 -0.79 6.35 1.73
N VAL A 50 -0.25 5.50 0.85
CA VAL A 50 0.14 4.14 1.20
C VAL A 50 1.55 4.20 1.75
N LYS A 51 1.74 3.72 2.97
CA LYS A 51 3.01 3.81 3.69
C LYS A 51 3.72 2.46 3.64
N LEU A 52 4.65 2.32 2.71
CA LEU A 52 5.35 1.06 2.50
C LEU A 52 6.46 0.80 3.53
N ASN A 53 6.69 1.74 4.43
CA ASN A 53 7.52 1.53 5.61
C ASN A 53 6.71 1.02 6.83
N LYS A 54 5.41 0.83 6.66
CA LYS A 54 4.52 0.31 7.69
C LYS A 54 3.76 -0.89 7.14
N ILE A 55 4.43 -2.03 7.13
CA ILE A 55 3.93 -3.30 6.60
C ILE A 55 3.79 -4.27 7.76
N ALA A 56 2.70 -5.03 7.75
CA ALA A 56 2.45 -6.07 8.74
C ALA A 56 1.88 -7.31 8.06
N THR A 57 2.14 -8.48 8.63
CA THR A 57 1.53 -9.72 8.20
C THR A 57 0.58 -10.18 9.30
N ILE A 58 -0.68 -10.40 8.93
CA ILE A 58 -1.74 -10.77 9.87
C ILE A 58 -2.44 -12.03 9.37
N LYS A 59 -3.15 -12.71 10.27
CA LYS A 59 -4.01 -13.82 9.85
C LYS A 59 -5.13 -13.30 8.96
N THR A 60 -5.37 -13.98 7.86
CA THR A 60 -6.33 -13.52 6.84
C THR A 60 -7.74 -13.32 7.40
N HIS A 61 -8.14 -14.11 8.40
CA HIS A 61 -9.48 -13.98 8.99
C HIS A 61 -9.70 -12.66 9.75
N PHE A 62 -8.64 -11.91 10.05
CA PHE A 62 -8.80 -10.58 10.66
C PHE A 62 -9.20 -9.51 9.64
N ILE A 63 -9.19 -9.82 8.34
CA ILE A 63 -9.60 -8.88 7.31
C ILE A 63 -11.11 -8.91 7.19
N ALA A 64 -11.76 -7.78 7.52
CA ALA A 64 -13.23 -7.70 7.56
C ALA A 64 -13.86 -7.56 6.17
N GLY A 65 -13.12 -7.03 5.20
CA GLY A 65 -13.63 -6.84 3.85
C GLY A 65 -12.71 -5.98 3.00
N LEU A 66 -13.11 -5.76 1.75
CA LEU A 66 -12.38 -4.94 0.81
C LEU A 66 -13.16 -3.68 0.49
N LEU A 67 -12.47 -2.54 0.43
CA LEU A 67 -13.06 -1.26 0.08
C LEU A 67 -13.15 -1.08 -1.45
N GLY A 68 -12.14 -1.56 -2.16
CA GLY A 68 -12.01 -1.47 -3.61
C GLY A 68 -10.77 -2.21 -4.07
N THR A 69 -10.24 -1.81 -5.21
CA THR A 69 -9.08 -2.46 -5.81
C THR A 69 -7.98 -1.45 -6.13
N ALA A 70 -6.76 -1.93 -6.26
CA ALA A 70 -5.64 -1.18 -6.79
C ALA A 70 -5.53 -1.50 -8.29
N ASP A 71 -5.67 -0.49 -9.14
CA ASP A 71 -5.52 -0.68 -10.58
C ASP A 71 -4.05 -0.92 -10.97
N GLU A 72 -3.80 -1.22 -12.25
CA GLU A 72 -2.45 -1.51 -12.73
C GLU A 72 -1.47 -0.35 -12.52
N VAL A 73 -1.95 0.88 -12.66
CA VAL A 73 -1.12 2.08 -12.47
C VAL A 73 -0.67 2.17 -11.01
N LEU A 74 -1.62 2.02 -10.07
CA LEU A 74 -1.30 2.06 -8.64
C LEU A 74 -0.40 0.90 -8.24
N GLN A 75 -0.67 -0.31 -8.74
CA GLN A 75 0.18 -1.47 -8.49
C GLN A 75 1.62 -1.24 -8.95
N ALA A 76 1.81 -0.64 -10.12
CA ALA A 76 3.13 -0.33 -10.65
C ALA A 76 3.86 0.69 -9.76
N GLU A 77 3.16 1.72 -9.30
CA GLU A 77 3.72 2.71 -8.39
C GLU A 77 4.13 2.08 -7.04
N VAL A 78 3.29 1.20 -6.51
CA VAL A 78 3.57 0.49 -5.27
C VAL A 78 4.79 -0.43 -5.43
N ASN A 79 4.85 -1.18 -6.53
CA ASN A 79 6.00 -2.06 -6.79
C ASN A 79 7.30 -1.27 -6.91
N LYS A 80 7.27 -0.13 -7.58
CA LYS A 80 8.43 0.74 -7.70
C LYS A 80 8.88 1.27 -6.33
N ALA A 81 7.92 1.69 -5.51
CA ALA A 81 8.21 2.22 -4.19
C ALA A 81 8.70 1.11 -3.24
N LEU A 82 8.16 -0.10 -3.34
CA LEU A 82 8.64 -1.25 -2.57
C LEU A 82 10.10 -1.55 -2.89
N ASP A 83 10.45 -1.56 -4.17
CA ASP A 83 11.82 -1.80 -4.59
C ASP A 83 12.78 -0.75 -4.03
N ALA A 84 12.39 0.51 -4.07
CA ALA A 84 13.21 1.61 -3.56
C ALA A 84 13.28 1.64 -2.03
N CYS A 85 12.15 1.39 -1.36
CA CYS A 85 12.00 1.53 0.09
C CYS A 85 12.60 0.35 0.85
N LEU A 86 12.43 -0.87 0.35
CA LEU A 86 12.85 -2.11 1.02
C LEU A 86 14.15 -2.67 0.48
N LYS A 87 14.87 -1.89 -0.29
CA LYS A 87 16.14 -2.31 -0.84
C LYS A 87 17.15 -2.56 0.27
N PHE A 88 17.77 -3.74 0.24
CA PHE A 88 18.83 -4.05 1.19
C PHE A 88 20.04 -3.12 0.95
N ALA A 89 20.46 -2.46 2.01
CA ALA A 89 21.66 -1.61 1.98
C ALA A 89 22.67 -2.21 2.97
N PRO A 90 23.89 -2.58 2.50
CA PRO A 90 24.93 -3.07 3.40
C PRO A 90 25.28 -1.99 4.43
N GLN A 91 25.43 -2.39 5.68
CA GLN A 91 25.91 -1.50 6.72
C GLN A 91 27.41 -1.61 6.84
N GLU A 92 28.03 -0.48 6.97
CA GLU A 92 29.47 -0.41 7.18
C GLU A 92 29.85 -0.56 8.64
#